data_17ee17a2351d171eab9c59c7c3869c1a
#
_entry.id   17ee17a2351d171eab9c59c7c3869c1a
#
_cell.length_a   1.000
_cell.length_b   1.000
_cell.length_c   1.000
_cell.angle_alpha   90.00
_cell.angle_beta   90.00
_cell.angle_gamma   90.00
#
_symmetry.space_group_name_H-M   'P 1'
#
loop_
_entity.id
_entity.type
_entity.pdbx_description
1 polymer ?
#
loop_
_entity_poly.entity_id
_entity_poly.type
_entity_poly.pdbx_seq_one_letter_code
_entity_poly.pdbx_strand_id
1 'polypeptide(L)'
;IFLGFGLGLFFLLGLLLLACLFLATCDARRRLNRLLGIARLGVGLEEALWAGELVYEPAPTLGEGLEGLQAGLRAAREALEKEVAEGLEGGLLVVDGPVRLLRKGPLLGYIKTHWVRYLPKEREALLEALAPGERTPAFRVHRKGLELASWYVRLPLPPEGLRPPLAGLLRVETPLAGPFLELADLSLGLFPALASHPV
;
A
#
# COMPACT_ATOMS: atom_id res chain seq x y z
N ILE A 1 -59.23 -21.64 5.78
CA ILE A 1 -58.64 -20.48 5.06
C ILE A 1 -57.49 -19.85 5.85
N PHE A 2 -57.35 -20.07 7.16
CA PHE A 2 -56.28 -19.45 8.01
C PHE A 2 -54.91 -20.13 7.92
N LEU A 3 -54.78 -21.37 7.43
CA LEU A 3 -53.48 -22.07 7.34
C LEU A 3 -52.60 -21.57 6.19
N GLY A 4 -53.15 -21.00 5.13
CA GLY A 4 -52.37 -20.51 3.98
C GLY A 4 -51.64 -19.20 4.22
N PHE A 5 -52.15 -18.33 5.10
CA PHE A 5 -51.54 -17.04 5.41
C PHE A 5 -50.28 -17.15 6.25
N GLY A 6 -50.23 -18.12 7.17
CA GLY A 6 -49.05 -18.36 8.03
C GLY A 6 -47.84 -18.87 7.25
N LEU A 7 -48.04 -19.79 6.31
CA LEU A 7 -46.96 -20.40 5.52
C LEU A 7 -46.29 -19.34 4.59
N GLY A 8 -47.11 -18.48 3.97
CA GLY A 8 -46.59 -17.40 3.11
C GLY A 8 -45.73 -16.36 3.87
N LEU A 9 -46.16 -16.01 5.09
CA LEU A 9 -45.46 -15.08 5.94
C LEU A 9 -44.11 -15.63 6.41
N PHE A 10 -44.04 -16.90 6.79
CA PHE A 10 -42.81 -17.59 7.16
C PHE A 10 -41.84 -17.70 5.99
N PHE A 11 -42.36 -17.95 4.78
CA PHE A 11 -41.53 -18.00 3.57
C PHE A 11 -40.96 -16.63 3.22
N LEU A 12 -41.74 -15.55 3.33
CA LEU A 12 -41.29 -14.16 3.10
C LEU A 12 -40.29 -13.74 4.14
N LEU A 13 -40.47 -14.06 5.43
CA LEU A 13 -39.50 -13.77 6.49
C LEU A 13 -38.20 -14.54 6.28
N GLY A 14 -38.29 -15.81 5.84
CA GLY A 14 -37.09 -16.61 5.50
C GLY A 14 -36.30 -16.04 4.34
N LEU A 15 -36.98 -15.57 3.28
CA LEU A 15 -36.34 -14.89 2.14
C LEU A 15 -35.72 -13.57 2.55
N LEU A 16 -36.39 -12.81 3.41
CA LEU A 16 -35.84 -11.51 3.91
C LEU A 16 -34.60 -11.75 4.78
N LEU A 17 -34.64 -12.76 5.65
CA LEU A 17 -33.47 -13.14 6.47
C LEU A 17 -32.30 -13.61 5.60
N LEU A 18 -32.54 -14.42 4.57
CA LEU A 18 -31.53 -14.85 3.61
C LEU A 18 -30.93 -13.67 2.83
N ALA A 19 -31.78 -12.75 2.38
CA ALA A 19 -31.30 -11.52 1.71
C ALA A 19 -30.46 -10.64 2.64
N CYS A 20 -30.88 -10.43 3.89
CA CYS A 20 -30.11 -9.69 4.89
C CYS A 20 -28.76 -10.39 5.21
N LEU A 21 -28.78 -11.72 5.32
CA LEU A 21 -27.55 -12.49 5.55
C LEU A 21 -26.61 -12.40 4.35
N PHE A 22 -27.13 -12.44 3.13
CA PHE A 22 -26.36 -12.30 1.91
C PHE A 22 -25.74 -10.89 1.81
N LEU A 23 -26.51 -9.84 2.05
CA LEU A 23 -26.01 -8.45 2.07
C LEU A 23 -24.94 -8.26 3.14
N ALA A 24 -25.14 -8.79 4.34
CA ALA A 24 -24.16 -8.71 5.42
C ALA A 24 -22.85 -9.44 5.08
N THR A 25 -22.95 -10.62 4.44
CA THR A 25 -21.76 -11.36 3.99
C THR A 25 -21.03 -10.66 2.85
N CYS A 26 -21.74 -10.04 1.91
CA CYS A 26 -21.14 -9.23 0.85
C CYS A 26 -20.42 -8.01 1.40
N ASP A 27 -21.02 -7.29 2.36
CA ASP A 27 -20.38 -6.13 2.98
C ASP A 27 -19.14 -6.52 3.80
N ALA A 28 -19.23 -7.60 4.58
CA ALA A 28 -18.10 -8.15 5.32
C ALA A 28 -16.96 -8.57 4.37
N ARG A 29 -17.28 -9.21 3.24
CA ARG A 29 -16.30 -9.58 2.22
C ARG A 29 -15.68 -8.38 1.54
N ARG A 30 -16.47 -7.34 1.23
CA ARG A 30 -15.96 -6.08 0.68
C ARG A 30 -14.96 -5.41 1.64
N ARG A 31 -15.29 -5.32 2.94
CA ARG A 31 -14.39 -4.80 3.97
C ARG A 31 -13.11 -5.63 4.08
N LEU A 32 -13.22 -6.95 4.08
CA LEU A 32 -12.06 -7.84 4.12
C LEU A 32 -11.16 -7.64 2.90
N ASN A 33 -11.73 -7.57 1.70
CA ASN A 33 -10.97 -7.36 0.47
C ASN A 33 -10.25 -6.01 0.45
N ARG A 34 -10.87 -4.95 0.98
CA ARG A 34 -10.22 -3.66 1.17
C ARG A 34 -9.07 -3.73 2.16
N LEU A 35 -9.27 -4.37 3.31
CA LEU A 35 -8.24 -4.57 4.32
C LEU A 35 -7.04 -5.37 3.80
N LEU A 36 -7.29 -6.34 2.92
CA LEU A 36 -6.25 -7.11 2.25
C LEU A 36 -5.66 -6.41 1.00
N GLY A 37 -6.23 -5.26 0.60
CA GLY A 37 -5.77 -4.52 -0.58
C GLY A 37 -6.02 -5.23 -1.91
N ILE A 38 -6.96 -6.19 -1.97
CA ILE A 38 -7.30 -6.93 -3.19
C ILE A 38 -8.45 -6.31 -3.99
N ALA A 39 -8.96 -5.16 -3.56
CA ALA A 39 -9.90 -4.37 -4.35
C ALA A 39 -9.22 -3.82 -5.61
N ARG A 40 -9.97 -3.78 -6.70
CA ARG A 40 -9.54 -3.20 -7.98
C ARG A 40 -10.41 -2.01 -8.32
N LEU A 41 -9.83 -1.05 -9.01
CA LEU A 41 -10.56 0.12 -9.48
C LEU A 41 -10.99 -0.11 -10.93
N GLY A 42 -12.29 0.00 -11.19
CA GLY A 42 -12.88 -0.13 -12.51
C GLY A 42 -13.23 1.22 -13.09
N VAL A 43 -12.71 1.52 -14.28
CA VAL A 43 -13.06 2.74 -15.02
C VAL A 43 -14.40 2.56 -15.73
N GLY A 44 -15.29 3.55 -15.63
CA GLY A 44 -16.62 3.51 -16.25
C GLY A 44 -17.63 2.61 -15.54
N LEU A 45 -17.35 2.14 -14.35
CA LEU A 45 -18.33 1.46 -13.51
C LEU A 45 -19.17 2.49 -12.73
N GLU A 46 -20.48 2.29 -12.71
CA GLU A 46 -21.41 3.07 -11.88
C GLU A 46 -21.52 2.47 -10.48
N GLU A 47 -21.44 1.15 -10.39
CA GLU A 47 -21.51 0.39 -9.14
C GLU A 47 -20.35 -0.61 -9.02
N ALA A 48 -20.12 -1.10 -7.81
CA ALA A 48 -19.11 -2.12 -7.57
C ALA A 48 -19.48 -3.44 -8.25
N LEU A 49 -18.53 -4.03 -8.98
CA LEU A 49 -18.67 -5.31 -9.66
C LEU A 49 -17.87 -6.38 -8.93
N TRP A 50 -18.52 -7.52 -8.65
CA TRP A 50 -17.88 -8.69 -8.05
C TRP A 50 -17.51 -9.72 -9.13
N ALA A 51 -16.26 -10.13 -9.13
CA ALA A 51 -15.79 -11.22 -9.98
C ALA A 51 -15.04 -12.26 -9.13
N GLY A 52 -15.73 -13.30 -8.72
CA GLY A 52 -15.22 -14.28 -7.77
C GLY A 52 -14.88 -13.65 -6.42
N GLU A 53 -13.62 -13.69 -6.02
CA GLU A 53 -13.11 -13.05 -4.78
C GLU A 53 -12.68 -11.61 -4.97
N LEU A 54 -12.59 -11.16 -6.21
CA LEU A 54 -12.19 -9.78 -6.51
C LEU A 54 -13.40 -8.85 -6.50
N VAL A 55 -13.20 -7.64 -6.00
CA VAL A 55 -14.15 -6.55 -6.13
C VAL A 55 -13.55 -5.44 -7.00
N TYR A 56 -14.32 -4.96 -7.96
CA TYR A 56 -13.99 -3.82 -8.79
C TYR A 56 -14.83 -2.64 -8.29
N GLU A 57 -14.19 -1.65 -7.71
CA GLU A 57 -14.83 -0.43 -7.23
C GLU A 57 -14.87 0.62 -8.33
N PRO A 58 -15.93 1.45 -8.40
CA PRO A 58 -15.95 2.58 -9.33
C PRO A 58 -14.75 3.51 -9.12
N ALA A 59 -14.03 3.83 -10.19
CA ALA A 59 -12.93 4.79 -10.13
C ALA A 59 -13.48 6.21 -10.26
N PRO A 60 -13.24 7.11 -9.31
CA PRO A 60 -13.67 8.50 -9.43
C PRO A 60 -12.93 9.20 -10.55
N THR A 61 -13.56 10.21 -11.16
CA THR A 61 -12.94 11.09 -12.15
C THR A 61 -12.72 12.46 -11.51
N LEU A 62 -11.49 12.94 -11.50
CA LEU A 62 -11.12 14.26 -10.97
C LEU A 62 -10.65 15.16 -12.13
N GLY A 63 -11.58 15.86 -12.76
CA GLY A 63 -11.31 16.66 -13.95
C GLY A 63 -11.76 15.98 -15.24
N GLU A 64 -11.35 16.54 -16.39
CA GLU A 64 -11.75 16.08 -17.70
C GLU A 64 -10.71 15.16 -18.35
N GLY A 65 -11.18 14.31 -19.25
CA GLY A 65 -10.35 13.47 -20.10
C GLY A 65 -9.49 12.45 -19.35
N LEU A 66 -8.40 12.01 -20.00
CA LEU A 66 -7.51 10.99 -19.48
C LEU A 66 -6.78 11.42 -18.21
N GLU A 67 -6.40 12.69 -18.11
CA GLU A 67 -5.72 13.21 -16.92
C GLU A 67 -6.63 13.18 -15.70
N GLY A 68 -7.91 13.53 -15.86
CA GLY A 68 -8.92 13.46 -14.81
C GLY A 68 -9.16 12.04 -14.33
N LEU A 69 -9.21 11.06 -15.23
CA LEU A 69 -9.29 9.63 -14.89
C LEU A 69 -8.05 9.16 -14.12
N GLN A 70 -6.85 9.51 -14.59
CA GLN A 70 -5.61 9.14 -13.92
C GLN A 70 -5.46 9.80 -12.53
N ALA A 71 -5.93 11.03 -12.38
CA ALA A 71 -5.94 11.72 -11.11
C ALA A 71 -6.90 11.05 -10.13
N GLY A 72 -8.11 10.70 -10.58
CA GLY A 72 -9.10 9.99 -9.79
C GLY A 72 -8.62 8.60 -9.37
N LEU A 73 -8.02 7.85 -10.29
CA LEU A 73 -7.46 6.54 -10.01
C LEU A 73 -6.33 6.60 -8.96
N ARG A 74 -5.44 7.60 -9.08
CA ARG A 74 -4.38 7.81 -8.07
C ARG A 74 -4.95 8.15 -6.71
N ALA A 75 -5.93 9.06 -6.65
CA ALA A 75 -6.56 9.45 -5.40
C ALA A 75 -7.28 8.27 -4.73
N ALA A 76 -8.02 7.48 -5.49
CA ALA A 76 -8.72 6.29 -4.97
C ALA A 76 -7.73 5.23 -4.47
N ARG A 77 -6.61 4.99 -5.18
CA ARG A 77 -5.56 4.09 -4.71
C ARG A 77 -4.93 4.59 -3.41
N GLU A 78 -4.59 5.87 -3.32
CA GLU A 78 -4.01 6.46 -2.10
C GLU A 78 -4.98 6.37 -0.91
N ALA A 79 -6.28 6.56 -1.15
CA ALA A 79 -7.31 6.39 -0.13
C ALA A 79 -7.43 4.95 0.35
N LEU A 80 -7.41 3.98 -0.57
CA LEU A 80 -7.43 2.56 -0.24
C LEU A 80 -6.19 2.12 0.54
N GLU A 81 -5.00 2.54 0.10
CA GLU A 81 -3.74 2.26 0.81
C GLU A 81 -3.78 2.79 2.25
N LYS A 82 -4.33 3.99 2.43
CA LYS A 82 -4.52 4.59 3.75
C LYS A 82 -5.51 3.82 4.61
N GLU A 83 -6.69 3.47 4.06
CA GLU A 83 -7.72 2.68 4.75
C GLU A 83 -7.15 1.33 5.24
N VAL A 84 -6.43 0.63 4.37
CA VAL A 84 -5.77 -0.65 4.71
C VAL A 84 -4.73 -0.45 5.82
N ALA A 85 -3.90 0.59 5.69
CA ALA A 85 -2.84 0.86 6.67
C ALA A 85 -3.39 1.25 8.06
N GLU A 86 -4.50 1.98 8.11
CA GLU A 86 -5.18 2.36 9.35
C GLU A 86 -5.91 1.17 9.99
N GLY A 87 -6.42 0.23 9.17
CA GLY A 87 -7.10 -0.98 9.65
C GLY A 87 -6.15 -2.07 10.17
N LEU A 88 -4.85 -1.99 9.87
CA LEU A 88 -3.85 -2.95 10.35
C LEU A 88 -3.32 -2.52 11.72
N GLU A 89 -3.64 -3.30 12.74
CA GLU A 89 -3.13 -3.09 14.09
C GLU A 89 -1.87 -3.93 14.34
N GLY A 90 -0.95 -3.34 15.12
CA GLY A 90 0.30 -4.00 15.52
C GLY A 90 1.31 -4.18 14.37
N GLY A 91 2.43 -4.80 14.68
CA GLY A 91 3.46 -5.20 13.73
C GLY A 91 4.09 -4.07 12.90
N LEU A 92 5.09 -4.43 12.11
CA LEU A 92 5.72 -3.55 11.13
C LEU A 92 4.89 -3.48 9.86
N LEU A 93 4.48 -2.28 9.46
CA LEU A 93 3.89 -2.03 8.15
C LEU A 93 4.97 -1.56 7.17
N VAL A 94 5.05 -2.21 6.03
CA VAL A 94 5.92 -1.81 4.92
C VAL A 94 5.06 -1.38 3.74
N VAL A 95 5.26 -0.15 3.24
CA VAL A 95 4.53 0.40 2.10
C VAL A 95 5.44 0.59 0.89
N ASP A 96 4.93 0.27 -0.29
CA ASP A 96 5.62 0.52 -1.56
C ASP A 96 5.45 2.00 -1.94
N GLY A 97 6.53 2.74 -1.83
CA GLY A 97 6.56 4.16 -2.09
C GLY A 97 6.85 5.01 -0.84
N PRO A 98 6.68 6.32 -0.96
CA PRO A 98 6.94 7.24 0.13
C PRO A 98 5.87 7.15 1.24
N VAL A 99 6.30 7.30 2.49
CA VAL A 99 5.40 7.42 3.65
C VAL A 99 4.51 8.65 3.48
N ARG A 100 3.20 8.44 3.40
CA ARG A 100 2.19 9.50 3.21
C ARG A 100 1.21 9.61 4.36
N LEU A 101 1.31 8.71 5.32
CA LEU A 101 0.42 8.63 6.48
C LEU A 101 1.24 8.47 7.76
N LEU A 102 0.62 8.81 8.88
CA LEU A 102 1.12 8.48 10.21
C LEU A 102 0.19 7.43 10.82
N ARG A 103 0.78 6.41 11.44
CA ARG A 103 0.03 5.40 12.20
C ARG A 103 0.66 5.18 13.57
N LYS A 104 -0.10 4.56 14.47
CA LYS A 104 0.47 4.02 15.71
C LYS A 104 1.22 2.73 15.38
N GLY A 105 2.51 2.69 15.62
CA GLY A 105 3.37 1.53 15.38
C GLY A 105 4.41 1.75 14.26
N PRO A 106 5.34 0.80 14.11
CA PRO A 106 6.44 0.92 13.17
C PRO A 106 5.94 0.88 11.72
N LEU A 107 6.48 1.81 10.91
CA LEU A 107 6.11 2.00 9.51
C LEU A 107 7.36 2.26 8.70
N LEU A 108 7.55 1.52 7.60
CA LEU A 108 8.59 1.74 6.61
C LEU A 108 7.99 2.00 5.24
N GLY A 109 8.44 3.04 4.57
CA GLY A 109 8.22 3.25 3.14
C GLY A 109 9.50 2.94 2.38
N TYR A 110 9.42 2.23 1.25
CA TYR A 110 10.58 2.01 0.39
C TYR A 110 10.33 2.53 -1.02
N ILE A 111 11.31 3.26 -1.54
CA ILE A 111 11.21 3.99 -2.80
C ILE A 111 12.27 3.45 -3.76
N LYS A 112 11.81 2.94 -4.89
CA LYS A 112 12.63 2.32 -5.96
C LYS A 112 13.14 3.36 -6.96
N THR A 113 12.46 4.51 -7.06
CA THR A 113 12.75 5.54 -8.05
C THR A 113 13.42 6.76 -7.41
N HIS A 114 14.48 7.26 -7.99
CA HIS A 114 15.29 8.33 -7.44
C HIS A 114 15.11 9.64 -8.20
N TRP A 115 13.86 10.01 -8.53
CA TRP A 115 13.54 11.27 -9.21
C TRP A 115 13.90 12.51 -8.39
N VAL A 116 13.79 12.37 -7.05
CA VAL A 116 14.18 13.45 -6.13
C VAL A 116 15.45 13.00 -5.41
N ARG A 117 16.48 13.82 -5.51
CA ARG A 117 17.76 13.62 -4.83
C ARG A 117 17.75 14.39 -3.53
N TYR A 118 18.03 13.71 -2.44
CA TYR A 118 18.04 14.29 -1.08
C TYR A 118 19.44 14.51 -0.54
N LEU A 119 20.45 13.89 -1.15
CA LEU A 119 21.83 14.13 -0.80
C LEU A 119 22.41 15.28 -1.64
N PRO A 120 23.30 16.10 -1.06
CA PRO A 120 24.08 17.05 -1.82
C PRO A 120 24.85 16.36 -2.95
N LYS A 121 25.03 17.05 -4.07
CA LYS A 121 25.67 16.49 -5.28
C LYS A 121 27.06 15.89 -4.98
N GLU A 122 27.82 16.52 -4.08
CA GLU A 122 29.14 16.08 -3.65
C GLU A 122 29.12 14.74 -2.91
N ARG A 123 27.97 14.33 -2.40
CA ARG A 123 27.77 13.07 -1.67
C ARG A 123 27.07 11.99 -2.50
N GLU A 124 26.66 12.29 -3.73
CA GLU A 124 26.00 11.30 -4.59
C GLU A 124 26.91 10.11 -4.92
N ALA A 125 28.21 10.34 -5.06
CA ALA A 125 29.20 9.29 -5.27
C ALA A 125 29.20 8.21 -4.16
N LEU A 126 28.78 8.57 -2.93
CA LEU A 126 28.65 7.61 -1.84
C LEU A 126 27.56 6.57 -2.12
N LEU A 127 26.50 6.94 -2.87
CA LEU A 127 25.43 6.02 -3.22
C LEU A 127 25.91 4.95 -4.22
N GLU A 128 26.82 5.33 -5.12
CA GLU A 128 27.41 4.41 -6.09
C GLU A 128 28.42 3.47 -5.42
N ALA A 129 29.17 3.99 -4.43
CA ALA A 129 30.15 3.23 -3.66
C ALA A 129 29.56 2.30 -2.60
N LEU A 130 28.25 2.43 -2.29
CA LEU A 130 27.60 1.61 -1.27
C LEU A 130 27.58 0.13 -1.71
N ALA A 131 28.19 -0.74 -0.92
CA ALA A 131 28.24 -2.17 -1.20
C ALA A 131 26.87 -2.85 -0.95
N PRO A 132 26.61 -4.01 -1.59
CA PRO A 132 25.43 -4.80 -1.30
C PRO A 132 25.30 -5.14 0.19
N GLY A 133 24.13 -4.90 0.76
CA GLY A 133 23.87 -5.10 2.19
C GLY A 133 24.31 -3.94 3.08
N GLU A 134 24.80 -2.86 2.51
CA GLU A 134 25.12 -1.65 3.26
C GLU A 134 24.01 -0.60 3.18
N ARG A 135 24.02 0.31 4.13
CA ARG A 135 23.15 1.49 4.19
C ARG A 135 23.93 2.77 4.46
N THR A 136 23.35 3.89 4.04
CA THR A 136 23.83 5.20 4.49
C THR A 136 23.43 5.48 5.94
N PRO A 137 24.08 6.45 6.61
CA PRO A 137 23.48 7.06 7.79
C PRO A 137 22.09 7.61 7.47
N ALA A 138 21.22 7.63 8.50
CA ALA A 138 19.90 8.23 8.36
C ALA A 138 20.03 9.78 8.32
N PHE A 139 19.19 10.40 7.51
CA PHE A 139 19.09 11.85 7.39
C PHE A 139 17.62 12.28 7.51
N ARG A 140 17.40 13.51 7.96
CA ARG A 140 16.05 14.05 8.10
C ARG A 140 15.50 14.52 6.76
N VAL A 141 14.25 14.21 6.51
CA VAL A 141 13.47 14.71 5.37
C VAL A 141 12.21 15.36 5.90
N HIS A 142 11.93 16.58 5.45
CA HIS A 142 10.66 17.25 5.68
C HIS A 142 9.85 17.21 4.38
N ARG A 143 8.63 16.66 4.43
CA ARG A 143 7.76 16.56 3.26
C ARG A 143 6.30 16.67 3.63
N LYS A 144 5.60 17.66 3.06
CA LYS A 144 4.15 17.87 3.26
C LYS A 144 3.73 17.82 4.74
N GLY A 145 4.50 18.46 5.62
CA GLY A 145 4.23 18.50 7.07
C GLY A 145 4.64 17.23 7.84
N LEU A 146 5.26 16.24 7.17
CA LEU A 146 5.80 15.06 7.81
C LEU A 146 7.29 15.22 8.07
N GLU A 147 7.72 14.92 9.29
CA GLU A 147 9.13 14.78 9.67
C GLU A 147 9.51 13.30 9.58
N LEU A 148 10.45 13.00 8.70
CA LEU A 148 10.86 11.64 8.37
C LEU A 148 12.36 11.45 8.59
N ALA A 149 12.75 10.26 9.07
CA ALA A 149 14.09 9.75 8.92
C ALA A 149 14.17 8.95 7.62
N SER A 150 15.23 9.17 6.83
CA SER A 150 15.42 8.48 5.56
C SER A 150 16.87 8.03 5.41
N TRP A 151 17.09 6.94 4.72
CA TRP A 151 18.40 6.37 4.40
C TRP A 151 18.34 5.62 3.08
N TYR A 152 19.49 5.29 2.51
CA TYR A 152 19.60 4.43 1.34
C TYR A 152 20.15 3.08 1.74
N VAL A 153 19.63 2.01 1.11
CA VAL A 153 20.04 0.62 1.27
C VAL A 153 20.42 0.06 -0.10
N ARG A 154 21.56 -0.61 -0.22
CA ARG A 154 21.95 -1.34 -1.42
C ARG A 154 21.55 -2.80 -1.29
N LEU A 155 20.65 -3.25 -2.16
CA LEU A 155 20.24 -4.65 -2.24
C LEU A 155 21.36 -5.50 -2.87
N PRO A 156 21.55 -6.75 -2.42
CA PRO A 156 22.32 -7.72 -3.16
C PRO A 156 21.55 -8.09 -4.43
N LEU A 157 22.12 -7.74 -5.57
CA LEU A 157 21.58 -8.12 -6.87
C LEU A 157 22.41 -9.27 -7.44
N PRO A 158 21.80 -10.18 -8.24
CA PRO A 158 22.53 -11.21 -8.96
C PRO A 158 23.68 -10.59 -9.79
N PRO A 159 24.82 -11.23 -9.96
CA PRO A 159 26.01 -10.63 -10.59
C PRO A 159 25.90 -10.36 -12.10
N GLU A 160 24.84 -10.84 -12.75
CA GLU A 160 24.72 -10.83 -14.21
C GLU A 160 24.13 -9.55 -14.80
N GLY A 161 24.73 -9.07 -15.90
CA GLY A 161 24.23 -8.01 -16.77
C GLY A 161 24.76 -6.60 -16.52
N LEU A 162 24.67 -5.77 -17.56
CA LEU A 162 24.93 -4.32 -17.48
C LEU A 162 23.89 -3.64 -16.61
N ARG A 163 24.33 -2.96 -15.57
CA ARG A 163 23.46 -2.29 -14.60
C ARG A 163 23.75 -0.82 -14.50
N PRO A 164 22.72 0.02 -14.40
CA PRO A 164 22.90 1.40 -14.05
C PRO A 164 23.55 1.56 -12.65
N PRO A 165 24.28 2.65 -12.40
CA PRO A 165 25.01 2.86 -11.14
C PRO A 165 24.17 2.74 -9.87
N LEU A 166 22.88 3.09 -9.96
CA LEU A 166 21.94 3.05 -8.84
C LEU A 166 21.05 1.79 -8.83
N ALA A 167 21.36 0.77 -9.64
CA ALA A 167 20.62 -0.50 -9.63
C ALA A 167 20.67 -1.14 -8.24
N GLY A 168 19.52 -1.60 -7.74
CA GLY A 168 19.39 -2.19 -6.40
C GLY A 168 19.47 -1.19 -5.24
N LEU A 169 19.57 0.10 -5.52
CA LEU A 169 19.49 1.11 -4.48
C LEU A 169 18.03 1.37 -4.13
N LEU A 170 17.66 1.23 -2.87
CA LEU A 170 16.38 1.64 -2.31
C LEU A 170 16.58 2.85 -1.41
N ARG A 171 15.66 3.79 -1.46
CA ARG A 171 15.54 4.79 -0.41
C ARG A 171 14.43 4.36 0.54
N VAL A 172 14.74 4.29 1.81
CA VAL A 172 13.82 3.90 2.87
C VAL A 172 13.50 5.11 3.72
N GLU A 173 12.29 5.18 4.23
CA GLU A 173 11.88 6.26 5.13
C GLU A 173 10.87 5.78 6.18
N THR A 174 10.88 6.45 7.33
CA THR A 174 9.98 6.21 8.45
C THR A 174 9.67 7.52 9.16
N PRO A 175 8.55 7.64 9.89
CA PRO A 175 8.32 8.79 10.76
C PRO A 175 9.48 9.00 11.77
N LEU A 176 9.96 10.24 11.90
CA LEU A 176 11.10 10.57 12.75
C LEU A 176 10.82 10.29 14.24
N ALA A 177 9.57 10.39 14.67
CA ALA A 177 9.14 10.13 16.04
C ALA A 177 9.19 8.64 16.45
N GLY A 178 9.46 7.73 15.49
CA GLY A 178 9.52 6.30 15.75
C GLY A 178 10.95 5.78 16.04
N PRO A 179 11.11 4.46 16.23
CA PRO A 179 12.40 3.81 16.47
C PRO A 179 13.23 3.69 15.17
N PHE A 180 13.57 4.83 14.55
CA PHE A 180 14.12 4.85 13.20
C PHE A 180 15.50 4.18 13.08
N LEU A 181 16.34 4.17 14.10
CA LEU A 181 17.63 3.48 14.07
C LEU A 181 17.46 1.97 14.02
N GLU A 182 16.57 1.42 14.84
CA GLU A 182 16.24 0.01 14.86
C GLU A 182 15.63 -0.44 13.52
N LEU A 183 14.74 0.38 12.96
CA LEU A 183 14.14 0.13 11.66
C LEU A 183 15.16 0.25 10.52
N ALA A 184 16.15 1.12 10.65
CA ALA A 184 17.22 1.25 9.66
C ALA A 184 18.10 -0.02 9.64
N ASP A 185 18.42 -0.58 10.79
CA ASP A 185 19.19 -1.82 10.88
C ASP A 185 18.35 -3.03 10.45
N LEU A 186 17.08 -3.10 10.86
CA LEU A 186 16.14 -4.13 10.40
C LEU A 186 15.99 -4.15 8.87
N SER A 187 16.03 -2.99 8.22
CA SER A 187 15.88 -2.89 6.77
C SER A 187 16.99 -3.62 5.99
N LEU A 188 18.17 -3.78 6.56
CA LEU A 188 19.29 -4.50 5.94
C LEU A 188 19.02 -6.00 5.76
N GLY A 189 18.25 -6.62 6.66
CA GLY A 189 17.83 -8.01 6.51
C GLY A 189 16.50 -8.17 5.77
N LEU A 190 15.56 -7.25 6.01
CA LEU A 190 14.19 -7.32 5.48
C LEU A 190 14.14 -7.22 3.96
N PHE A 191 14.76 -6.19 3.37
CA PHE A 191 14.65 -5.94 1.94
C PHE A 191 15.36 -6.96 1.06
N PRO A 192 16.56 -7.48 1.40
CA PRO A 192 17.14 -8.61 0.69
C PRO A 192 16.25 -9.85 0.70
N ALA A 193 15.60 -10.16 1.84
CA ALA A 193 14.68 -11.28 1.95
C ALA A 193 13.45 -11.08 1.04
N LEU A 194 12.86 -9.90 1.01
CA LEU A 194 11.74 -9.58 0.12
C LEU A 194 12.14 -9.62 -1.36
N ALA A 195 13.35 -9.20 -1.72
CA ALA A 195 13.84 -9.22 -3.08
C ALA A 195 14.14 -10.63 -3.61
N SER A 196 14.39 -11.61 -2.74
CA SER A 196 14.63 -13.00 -3.10
C SER A 196 13.36 -13.81 -3.35
N HIS A 197 12.19 -13.29 -2.98
CA HIS A 197 10.90 -13.90 -3.26
C HIS A 197 10.26 -13.20 -4.46
N PRO A 198 10.22 -13.84 -5.65
CA PRO A 198 9.48 -13.30 -6.79
C PRO A 198 7.98 -13.29 -6.43
N VAL A 199 7.36 -12.14 -6.63
CA VAL A 199 5.90 -11.95 -6.52
C VAL A 199 5.24 -12.45 -7.80
#